data_b6f71988f6d84d53674e127b4439f6cd
#
_entry.id   b6f71988f6d84d53674e127b4439f6cd
#
_cell.length_a   1.000
_cell.length_b   1.000
_cell.length_c   1.000
_cell.angle_alpha   90.00
_cell.angle_beta   90.00
_cell.angle_gamma   90.00
#
_symmetry.space_group_name_H-M   'P 1'
#
loop_
_entity.id
_entity.type
_entity.pdbx_description
1 polymer ?
#
loop_
_entity_poly.entity_id
_entity_poly.type
_entity_poly.pdbx_seq_one_letter_code
_entity_poly.pdbx_strand_id
1 'polypeptide(L)'
;MKAIRLFALFVFIQCFVVNINAQAPEMSQAARSFKTNLMSFLREEGYTPTTESSNSNTINFKREGEAYWITLSGSRPVQVTMHINGFTNKDANGLALLIACNEVNKELYYVKAYVDDFGDEGSTNIAIEIPAHTAEDFRYVFTDCAKALAQARNNIQDSYNKNKESLDESNQPFKVTGCSVGNEDKKGKIITDFGNTIYSYNTRYLKPQLTIQSEKSGTYTIYYKLYTPNGTLSTGTSSPSGYSTSSTINIKAGTYTYKLSGWGADTAGNWKAGNYKYEFYCNGASLGYYEFTIK
;
A
#
# COMPACT_ATOMS: atom_id res chain seq x y z
N MET A 1 -41.34 48.60 -28.25
CA MET A 1 -40.43 47.44 -28.09
C MET A 1 -39.03 47.98 -27.88
N LYS A 2 -38.57 48.01 -26.62
CA LYS A 2 -37.24 48.54 -26.27
C LYS A 2 -36.30 47.35 -26.10
N ALA A 3 -35.26 47.27 -26.96
CA ALA A 3 -34.22 46.28 -26.87
C ALA A 3 -33.24 46.68 -25.76
N ILE A 4 -33.14 45.86 -24.74
CA ILE A 4 -32.14 45.98 -23.65
C ILE A 4 -30.87 45.29 -24.16
N ARG A 5 -29.85 46.10 -24.45
CA ARG A 5 -28.48 45.58 -24.70
C ARG A 5 -27.82 45.23 -23.39
N LEU A 6 -27.63 43.96 -23.17
CA LEU A 6 -26.84 43.43 -22.03
C LEU A 6 -25.35 43.58 -22.39
N PHE A 7 -24.67 44.50 -21.74
CA PHE A 7 -23.21 44.64 -21.80
C PHE A 7 -22.61 43.58 -20.89
N ALA A 8 -22.08 42.50 -21.48
CA ALA A 8 -21.28 41.53 -20.72
C ALA A 8 -19.89 42.14 -20.52
N LEU A 9 -19.64 42.56 -19.29
CA LEU A 9 -18.33 42.99 -18.82
C LEU A 9 -17.45 41.74 -18.60
N PHE A 10 -16.62 41.39 -19.59
CA PHE A 10 -15.57 40.39 -19.43
C PHE A 10 -14.44 41.03 -18.58
N VAL A 11 -14.46 40.76 -17.29
CA VAL A 11 -13.31 41.02 -16.43
C VAL A 11 -12.28 39.94 -16.72
N PHE A 12 -11.24 40.23 -17.48
CA PHE A 12 -10.04 39.47 -17.60
C PHE A 12 -9.31 39.51 -16.25
N ILE A 13 -9.55 38.52 -15.40
CA ILE A 13 -8.66 38.24 -14.29
C ILE A 13 -7.42 37.60 -14.90
N GLN A 14 -6.42 38.42 -15.21
CA GLN A 14 -5.07 37.93 -15.41
C GLN A 14 -4.61 37.39 -14.05
N CYS A 15 -4.73 36.07 -13.84
CA CYS A 15 -3.96 35.38 -12.84
C CYS A 15 -2.49 35.60 -13.16
N PHE A 16 -1.88 36.59 -12.55
CA PHE A 16 -0.44 36.61 -12.38
C PHE A 16 -0.10 35.35 -11.58
N VAL A 17 0.30 34.31 -12.28
CA VAL A 17 1.06 33.22 -11.68
C VAL A 17 2.38 33.84 -11.25
N VAL A 18 2.40 34.42 -10.06
CA VAL A 18 3.65 34.70 -9.37
C VAL A 18 4.24 33.32 -9.15
N ASN A 19 5.21 32.95 -10.00
CA ASN A 19 6.14 31.88 -9.67
C ASN A 19 6.89 32.35 -8.42
N ILE A 20 6.28 32.13 -7.26
CA ILE A 20 7.00 32.14 -6.01
C ILE A 20 7.85 30.87 -6.13
N ASN A 21 9.06 31.00 -6.69
CA ASN A 21 10.15 30.12 -6.36
C ASN A 21 10.34 30.31 -4.86
N ALA A 22 9.60 29.51 -4.07
CA ALA A 22 9.88 29.36 -2.65
C ALA A 22 11.25 28.69 -2.57
N GLN A 23 12.30 29.52 -2.69
CA GLN A 23 13.65 29.12 -2.32
C GLN A 23 13.50 28.59 -0.91
N ALA A 24 13.83 27.32 -0.71
CA ALA A 24 13.84 26.74 0.63
C ALA A 24 14.57 27.73 1.54
N PRO A 25 14.00 28.10 2.71
CA PRO A 25 14.57 29.12 3.55
C PRO A 25 16.03 28.84 3.80
N GLU A 26 16.88 29.83 3.51
CA GLU A 26 18.33 29.67 3.58
C GLU A 26 18.72 29.24 5.00
N MET A 27 19.48 28.16 5.09
CA MET A 27 19.88 27.58 6.38
C MET A 27 20.65 28.64 7.21
N SER A 28 20.24 28.84 8.46
CA SER A 28 20.91 29.78 9.36
C SER A 28 22.40 29.40 9.57
N GLN A 29 23.25 30.37 9.92
CA GLN A 29 24.65 30.11 10.21
C GLN A 29 24.81 29.07 11.35
N ALA A 30 23.94 29.13 12.36
CA ALA A 30 23.94 28.16 13.45
C ALA A 30 23.64 26.73 12.94
N ALA A 31 22.63 26.58 12.08
CA ALA A 31 22.32 25.28 11.48
C ALA A 31 23.43 24.77 10.56
N ARG A 32 24.13 25.64 9.82
CA ARG A 32 25.31 25.26 9.01
C ARG A 32 26.45 24.74 9.87
N SER A 33 26.78 25.43 10.95
CA SER A 33 27.82 25.00 11.89
C SER A 33 27.43 23.70 12.57
N PHE A 34 26.18 23.56 12.97
CA PHE A 34 25.62 22.34 13.53
C PHE A 34 25.74 21.17 12.54
N LYS A 35 25.35 21.38 11.27
CA LYS A 35 25.48 20.38 10.20
C LYS A 35 26.91 19.89 10.04
N THR A 36 27.89 20.82 10.01
CA THR A 36 29.30 20.48 9.84
C THR A 36 29.79 19.57 10.96
N ASN A 37 29.49 19.93 12.21
CA ASN A 37 29.88 19.16 13.39
C ASN A 37 29.16 17.78 13.43
N LEU A 38 27.87 17.75 13.09
CA LEU A 38 27.11 16.51 13.01
C LEU A 38 27.64 15.55 11.95
N MET A 39 28.00 16.07 10.76
CA MET A 39 28.61 15.24 9.72
C MET A 39 29.98 14.69 10.13
N SER A 40 30.77 15.45 10.90
CA SER A 40 32.05 14.98 11.46
C SER A 40 31.79 13.85 12.45
N PHE A 41 30.87 14.06 13.39
CA PHE A 41 30.46 13.04 14.35
C PHE A 41 30.01 11.74 13.67
N LEU A 42 29.12 11.82 12.66
CA LEU A 42 28.66 10.63 11.95
C LEU A 42 29.79 9.86 11.28
N ARG A 43 30.82 10.55 10.76
CA ARG A 43 32.03 9.91 10.20
C ARG A 43 32.90 9.26 11.27
N GLU A 44 33.06 9.91 12.43
CA GLU A 44 33.78 9.37 13.58
C GLU A 44 33.13 8.07 14.09
N GLU A 45 31.81 7.99 14.05
CA GLU A 45 31.04 6.78 14.38
C GLU A 45 31.07 5.70 13.26
N GLY A 46 31.76 5.95 12.16
CA GLY A 46 31.93 5.00 11.06
C GLY A 46 30.82 5.02 10.01
N TYR A 47 29.90 5.99 10.06
CA TYR A 47 28.90 6.18 9.02
C TYR A 47 29.46 6.94 7.81
N THR A 48 28.77 6.85 6.68
CA THR A 48 29.08 7.57 5.43
C THR A 48 27.99 8.62 5.16
N PRO A 49 27.96 9.75 5.90
CA PRO A 49 26.92 10.75 5.71
C PRO A 49 27.07 11.47 4.37
N THR A 50 25.96 11.66 3.68
CA THR A 50 25.86 12.38 2.42
C THR A 50 24.82 13.50 2.52
N THR A 51 24.90 14.46 1.59
CA THR A 51 23.94 15.56 1.45
C THR A 51 23.79 15.86 -0.04
N GLU A 52 22.59 16.21 -0.49
CA GLU A 52 22.33 16.49 -1.90
C GLU A 52 23.11 17.70 -2.42
N SER A 53 23.30 18.71 -1.58
CA SER A 53 24.08 19.90 -1.87
C SER A 53 24.66 20.52 -0.60
N SER A 54 25.61 21.44 -0.75
CA SER A 54 26.18 22.19 0.38
C SER A 54 25.11 22.97 1.17
N ASN A 55 24.08 23.44 0.48
CA ASN A 55 22.97 24.21 1.07
C ASN A 55 21.80 23.36 1.55
N SER A 56 21.80 22.04 1.29
CA SER A 56 20.78 21.14 1.80
C SER A 56 20.82 21.08 3.33
N ASN A 57 19.69 21.18 3.96
CA ASN A 57 19.53 21.02 5.41
C ASN A 57 19.37 19.54 5.83
N THR A 58 19.45 18.61 4.90
CA THR A 58 19.26 17.18 5.11
C THR A 58 20.59 16.43 4.98
N ILE A 59 20.84 15.54 5.93
CA ILE A 59 21.98 14.62 5.96
C ILE A 59 21.41 13.20 5.88
N ASN A 60 21.83 12.45 4.88
CA ASN A 60 21.45 11.05 4.70
C ASN A 60 22.59 10.13 5.13
N PHE A 61 22.27 9.02 5.79
CA PHE A 61 23.25 7.98 6.14
C PHE A 61 22.57 6.61 6.27
N LYS A 62 23.38 5.55 6.35
CA LYS A 62 22.89 4.19 6.62
C LYS A 62 23.42 3.69 7.96
N ARG A 63 22.57 2.99 8.70
CA ARG A 63 22.90 2.28 9.93
C ARG A 63 22.28 0.90 9.89
N GLU A 64 23.10 -0.15 10.06
CA GLU A 64 22.64 -1.54 10.09
C GLU A 64 21.80 -1.94 8.84
N GLY A 65 22.18 -1.36 7.67
CA GLY A 65 21.48 -1.58 6.39
C GLY A 65 20.27 -0.68 6.13
N GLU A 66 19.75 -0.01 7.16
CA GLU A 66 18.60 0.89 7.07
C GLU A 66 19.00 2.32 6.70
N ALA A 67 18.14 3.00 5.94
CA ALA A 67 18.34 4.39 5.55
C ALA A 67 17.72 5.34 6.59
N TYR A 68 18.54 6.27 7.05
CA TYR A 68 18.17 7.35 7.95
C TYR A 68 18.46 8.69 7.30
N TRP A 69 17.70 9.71 7.68
CA TRP A 69 18.05 11.09 7.37
C TRP A 69 17.77 12.01 8.55
N ILE A 70 18.56 13.08 8.62
CA ILE A 70 18.43 14.12 9.63
C ILE A 70 18.20 15.43 8.91
N THR A 71 17.10 16.11 9.25
CA THR A 71 16.79 17.45 8.76
C THR A 71 17.01 18.47 9.85
N LEU A 72 17.66 19.58 9.52
CA LEU A 72 17.99 20.68 10.43
C LEU A 72 17.18 21.92 10.07
N SER A 73 16.56 22.55 11.08
CA SER A 73 15.82 23.80 10.89
C SER A 73 16.03 24.74 12.09
N GLY A 74 15.57 26.00 11.95
CA GLY A 74 15.69 26.96 13.01
C GLY A 74 17.10 27.50 13.23
N SER A 75 17.30 28.23 14.32
CA SER A 75 18.60 28.86 14.62
C SER A 75 19.08 28.66 16.06
N ARG A 76 18.22 28.83 17.06
CA ARG A 76 18.55 28.64 18.49
C ARG A 76 17.29 28.35 19.29
N PRO A 77 17.05 27.12 19.73
CA PRO A 77 17.81 25.91 19.39
C PRO A 77 17.66 25.53 17.90
N VAL A 78 18.62 24.73 17.38
CA VAL A 78 18.44 24.06 16.10
C VAL A 78 17.47 22.92 16.31
N GLN A 79 16.42 22.87 15.51
CA GLN A 79 15.50 21.75 15.51
C GLN A 79 16.10 20.62 14.66
N VAL A 80 16.41 19.52 15.30
CA VAL A 80 16.92 18.30 14.66
C VAL A 80 15.76 17.34 14.50
N THR A 81 15.44 16.96 13.29
CA THR A 81 14.43 15.92 13.01
C THR A 81 15.14 14.73 12.40
N MET A 82 15.20 13.63 13.13
CA MET A 82 15.77 12.37 12.66
C MET A 82 14.67 11.43 12.20
N HIS A 83 14.84 10.85 11.03
CA HIS A 83 13.88 9.95 10.39
C HIS A 83 14.51 8.60 10.07
N ILE A 84 13.65 7.62 9.94
CA ILE A 84 13.94 6.33 9.30
C ILE A 84 12.93 6.10 8.17
N ASN A 85 13.31 5.34 7.13
CA ASN A 85 12.32 4.86 6.17
C ASN A 85 11.21 4.11 6.91
N GLY A 86 9.99 4.60 6.73
CA GLY A 86 8.82 3.99 7.30
C GLY A 86 8.44 2.70 6.57
N PHE A 87 7.34 2.15 7.00
CA PHE A 87 6.71 1.02 6.35
C PHE A 87 6.10 1.47 5.02
N THR A 88 6.40 0.73 3.95
CA THR A 88 5.77 0.92 2.65
C THR A 88 5.23 -0.42 2.19
N ASN A 89 3.97 -0.47 1.79
CA ASN A 89 3.35 -1.68 1.28
C ASN A 89 2.42 -1.33 0.12
N LYS A 90 2.59 -2.03 -0.98
CA LYS A 90 1.69 -1.94 -2.11
C LYS A 90 0.31 -2.48 -1.72
N ASP A 91 -0.74 -1.81 -2.16
CA ASP A 91 -2.14 -2.14 -1.79
C ASP A 91 -2.38 -2.14 -0.26
N ALA A 92 -1.73 -1.22 0.48
CA ALA A 92 -1.84 -1.15 1.93
C ALA A 92 -3.26 -0.78 2.37
N ASN A 93 -3.72 -1.44 3.45
CA ASN A 93 -4.95 -1.04 4.13
C ASN A 93 -4.69 0.24 4.95
N GLY A 94 -5.16 1.39 4.47
CA GLY A 94 -4.94 2.70 5.09
C GLY A 94 -5.44 2.79 6.52
N LEU A 95 -6.55 2.12 6.87
CA LEU A 95 -7.05 2.10 8.25
C LEU A 95 -6.13 1.28 9.17
N ALA A 96 -5.62 0.15 8.70
CA ALA A 96 -4.63 -0.64 9.44
C ALA A 96 -3.34 0.16 9.69
N LEU A 97 -2.88 0.95 8.69
CA LEU A 97 -1.73 1.85 8.85
C LEU A 97 -1.98 2.94 9.89
N LEU A 98 -3.15 3.58 9.86
CA LEU A 98 -3.54 4.60 10.85
C LEU A 98 -3.55 4.04 12.28
N ILE A 99 -4.13 2.84 12.46
CA ILE A 99 -4.17 2.18 13.76
C ILE A 99 -2.74 1.89 14.22
N ALA A 100 -1.89 1.33 13.35
CA ALA A 100 -0.50 1.01 13.66
C ALA A 100 0.31 2.24 14.08
N CYS A 101 0.22 3.35 13.34
CA CYS A 101 0.86 4.62 13.70
C CYS A 101 0.36 5.15 15.07
N ASN A 102 -0.95 5.07 15.31
CA ASN A 102 -1.53 5.54 16.58
C ASN A 102 -1.08 4.68 17.78
N GLU A 103 -0.97 3.37 17.62
CA GLU A 103 -0.44 2.47 18.65
C GLU A 103 1.01 2.81 19.00
N VAL A 104 1.86 3.00 17.99
CA VAL A 104 3.26 3.40 18.20
C VAL A 104 3.37 4.76 18.90
N ASN A 105 2.58 5.75 18.50
CA ASN A 105 2.55 7.06 19.15
C ASN A 105 2.10 7.01 20.63
N LYS A 106 1.34 5.99 21.03
CA LYS A 106 0.95 5.77 22.43
C LYS A 106 2.06 5.13 23.27
N GLU A 107 2.86 4.28 22.65
CA GLU A 107 3.89 3.49 23.33
C GLU A 107 5.23 4.20 23.41
N LEU A 108 5.59 4.99 22.39
CA LEU A 108 6.89 5.62 22.24
C LEU A 108 6.79 7.15 22.33
N TYR A 109 7.18 7.70 23.49
CA TYR A 109 6.99 9.11 23.85
C TYR A 109 7.58 10.15 22.89
N TYR A 110 8.74 9.85 22.29
CA TYR A 110 9.47 10.84 21.47
C TYR A 110 9.34 10.59 19.97
N VAL A 111 8.65 9.51 19.61
CA VAL A 111 8.46 9.13 18.20
C VAL A 111 7.15 9.71 17.69
N LYS A 112 7.17 10.25 16.49
CA LYS A 112 5.99 10.60 15.70
C LYS A 112 5.90 9.67 14.52
N ALA A 113 4.80 8.94 14.43
CA ALA A 113 4.48 8.10 13.28
C ALA A 113 3.17 8.57 12.66
N TYR A 114 3.13 8.73 11.34
CA TYR A 114 1.93 9.11 10.60
C TYR A 114 1.93 8.48 9.23
N VAL A 115 0.73 8.34 8.66
CA VAL A 115 0.56 7.86 7.30
C VAL A 115 0.86 9.01 6.35
N ASP A 116 1.81 8.81 5.45
CA ASP A 116 2.27 9.80 4.49
C ASP A 116 1.52 9.69 3.17
N ASP A 117 1.23 8.44 2.74
CA ASP A 117 0.43 8.17 1.56
C ASP A 117 -0.62 7.08 1.85
N PHE A 118 -1.87 7.35 1.43
CA PHE A 118 -3.01 6.43 1.49
C PHE A 118 -3.33 5.78 0.13
N GLY A 119 -2.52 6.08 -0.89
CA GLY A 119 -2.71 5.55 -2.24
C GLY A 119 -2.29 4.08 -2.40
N ASP A 120 -2.07 3.68 -3.65
CA ASP A 120 -1.72 2.30 -4.04
C ASP A 120 -0.41 1.80 -3.38
N GLU A 121 0.46 2.72 -2.96
CA GLU A 121 1.68 2.45 -2.20
C GLU A 121 1.59 3.12 -0.82
N GLY A 122 0.69 2.62 0.04
CA GLY A 122 0.54 3.18 1.38
C GLY A 122 1.87 3.21 2.14
N SER A 123 2.24 4.38 2.65
CA SER A 123 3.51 4.60 3.33
C SER A 123 3.35 5.33 4.65
N THR A 124 4.31 5.13 5.54
CA THR A 124 4.38 5.81 6.83
C THR A 124 5.66 6.60 6.96
N ASN A 125 5.60 7.73 7.62
CA ASN A 125 6.77 8.50 8.04
C ASN A 125 6.97 8.33 9.54
N ILE A 126 8.23 8.14 9.96
CA ILE A 126 8.61 7.94 11.36
C ILE A 126 9.74 8.91 11.68
N ALA A 127 9.53 9.75 12.68
CA ALA A 127 10.46 10.81 13.03
C ALA A 127 10.60 11.01 14.55
N ILE A 128 11.75 11.56 14.95
CA ILE A 128 11.99 12.13 16.28
C ILE A 128 12.43 13.57 16.10
N GLU A 129 11.81 14.48 16.82
CA GLU A 129 12.14 15.90 16.80
C GLU A 129 12.79 16.30 18.14
N ILE A 130 13.99 16.88 18.07
CA ILE A 130 14.79 17.28 19.23
C ILE A 130 15.28 18.70 19.04
N PRO A 131 14.98 19.62 19.96
CA PRO A 131 15.66 20.90 20.01
C PRO A 131 17.06 20.70 20.60
N ALA A 132 18.11 21.09 19.89
CA ALA A 132 19.49 21.00 20.33
C ALA A 132 20.21 22.35 20.19
N HIS A 133 20.94 22.75 21.21
CA HIS A 133 21.74 23.97 21.16
C HIS A 133 23.05 23.77 20.43
N THR A 134 23.62 22.57 20.58
CA THR A 134 24.89 22.15 19.95
C THR A 134 24.76 20.78 19.31
N ALA A 135 25.62 20.43 18.37
CA ALA A 135 25.70 19.09 17.81
C ALA A 135 26.07 18.04 18.86
N GLU A 136 26.80 18.44 19.91
CA GLU A 136 27.18 17.57 21.02
C GLU A 136 25.94 17.16 21.85
N ASP A 137 24.97 18.06 22.06
CA ASP A 137 23.74 17.73 22.75
C ASP A 137 22.98 16.60 22.01
N PHE A 138 22.94 16.66 20.68
CA PHE A 138 22.31 15.62 19.88
C PHE A 138 23.11 14.31 19.86
N ARG A 139 24.45 14.39 19.90
CA ARG A 139 25.35 13.23 19.95
C ARG A 139 25.02 12.31 21.12
N TYR A 140 24.74 12.86 22.31
CA TYR A 140 24.39 12.07 23.50
C TYR A 140 23.14 11.22 23.32
N VAL A 141 22.16 11.69 22.57
CA VAL A 141 20.87 11.01 22.38
C VAL A 141 20.76 10.27 21.05
N PHE A 142 21.72 10.43 20.15
CA PHE A 142 21.69 9.90 18.79
C PHE A 142 21.41 8.40 18.72
N THR A 143 22.14 7.62 19.51
CA THR A 143 22.01 6.15 19.53
C THR A 143 20.63 5.72 20.01
N ASP A 144 20.10 6.37 21.04
CA ASP A 144 18.77 6.06 21.59
C ASP A 144 17.67 6.49 20.60
N CYS A 145 17.82 7.62 19.91
CA CYS A 145 16.92 8.01 18.84
C CYS A 145 16.90 6.99 17.70
N ALA A 146 18.07 6.53 17.27
CA ALA A 146 18.16 5.53 16.20
C ALA A 146 17.51 4.20 16.61
N LYS A 147 17.71 3.73 17.84
CA LYS A 147 17.04 2.53 18.38
C LYS A 147 15.53 2.71 18.46
N ALA A 148 15.06 3.87 18.96
CA ALA A 148 13.63 4.14 19.09
C ALA A 148 12.94 4.20 17.72
N LEU A 149 13.58 4.80 16.71
CA LEU A 149 13.07 4.81 15.33
C LEU A 149 12.98 3.41 14.74
N ALA A 150 14.02 2.58 14.92
CA ALA A 150 14.02 1.20 14.44
C ALA A 150 12.93 0.36 15.14
N GLN A 151 12.76 0.53 16.45
CA GLN A 151 11.69 -0.12 17.21
C GLN A 151 10.31 0.32 16.72
N ALA A 152 10.10 1.62 16.51
CA ALA A 152 8.85 2.16 16.01
C ALA A 152 8.46 1.55 14.65
N ARG A 153 9.43 1.44 13.74
CA ARG A 153 9.21 0.81 12.43
C ARG A 153 8.77 -0.65 12.56
N ASN A 154 9.44 -1.43 13.42
CA ASN A 154 9.07 -2.82 13.67
C ASN A 154 7.68 -2.93 14.29
N ASN A 155 7.37 -2.09 15.30
CA ASN A 155 6.06 -2.07 15.93
C ASN A 155 4.95 -1.71 14.94
N ILE A 156 5.19 -0.76 14.00
CA ILE A 156 4.24 -0.43 12.93
C ILE A 156 4.01 -1.65 12.05
N GLN A 157 5.07 -2.37 11.65
CA GLN A 157 4.93 -3.56 10.81
C GLN A 157 4.08 -4.64 11.48
N ASP A 158 4.37 -4.93 12.74
CA ASP A 158 3.66 -5.96 13.51
C ASP A 158 2.20 -5.59 13.76
N SER A 159 1.96 -4.34 14.19
CA SER A 159 0.62 -3.82 14.41
C SER A 159 -0.18 -3.75 13.12
N TYR A 160 0.42 -3.32 12.02
CA TYR A 160 -0.23 -3.30 10.71
C TYR A 160 -0.71 -4.70 10.29
N ASN A 161 0.16 -5.70 10.36
CA ASN A 161 -0.19 -7.07 9.98
C ASN A 161 -1.35 -7.59 10.82
N LYS A 162 -1.30 -7.43 12.13
CA LYS A 162 -2.36 -7.83 13.06
C LYS A 162 -3.69 -7.13 12.78
N ASN A 163 -3.67 -5.82 12.59
CA ASN A 163 -4.89 -5.04 12.38
C ASN A 163 -5.47 -5.26 10.97
N LYS A 164 -4.61 -5.47 9.96
CA LYS A 164 -5.04 -5.80 8.61
C LYS A 164 -5.86 -7.10 8.58
N GLU A 165 -5.36 -8.17 9.20
CA GLU A 165 -6.08 -9.45 9.29
C GLU A 165 -7.46 -9.26 9.95
N SER A 166 -7.51 -8.59 11.08
CA SER A 166 -8.76 -8.32 11.81
C SER A 166 -9.75 -7.47 11.01
N LEU A 167 -9.28 -6.44 10.30
CA LEU A 167 -10.11 -5.58 9.46
C LEU A 167 -10.61 -6.31 8.22
N ASP A 168 -9.77 -7.12 7.59
CA ASP A 168 -10.15 -7.93 6.43
C ASP A 168 -11.23 -8.95 6.82
N GLU A 169 -11.12 -9.61 7.98
CA GLU A 169 -12.15 -10.51 8.51
C GLU A 169 -13.47 -9.78 8.83
N SER A 170 -13.40 -8.60 9.46
CA SER A 170 -14.60 -7.84 9.85
C SER A 170 -15.34 -7.24 8.65
N ASN A 171 -14.65 -6.97 7.55
CA ASN A 171 -15.23 -6.43 6.32
C ASN A 171 -15.72 -7.51 5.36
N GLN A 172 -15.48 -8.80 5.64
CA GLN A 172 -16.00 -9.88 4.84
C GLN A 172 -17.52 -10.04 5.07
N PRO A 173 -18.35 -9.84 4.03
CA PRO A 173 -19.81 -9.96 4.20
C PRO A 173 -20.26 -11.43 4.38
N PHE A 174 -19.36 -12.38 4.15
CA PHE A 174 -19.56 -13.83 4.26
C PHE A 174 -18.18 -14.53 4.28
N LYS A 175 -18.15 -15.80 4.70
CA LYS A 175 -16.95 -16.64 4.73
C LYS A 175 -16.90 -17.58 3.53
N VAL A 176 -15.78 -17.63 2.83
CA VAL A 176 -15.51 -18.68 1.84
C VAL A 176 -14.92 -19.90 2.55
N THR A 177 -15.62 -21.03 2.48
CA THR A 177 -15.22 -22.27 3.17
C THR A 177 -14.66 -23.33 2.21
N GLY A 178 -14.76 -23.08 0.90
CA GLY A 178 -14.21 -23.97 -0.11
C GLY A 178 -14.19 -23.31 -1.48
N CYS A 179 -13.26 -23.77 -2.31
CA CYS A 179 -13.16 -23.40 -3.71
C CYS A 179 -12.83 -24.64 -4.56
N SER A 180 -13.42 -24.69 -5.74
CA SER A 180 -13.01 -25.62 -6.81
C SER A 180 -13.03 -24.88 -8.14
N VAL A 181 -12.32 -25.41 -9.14
CA VAL A 181 -12.30 -24.86 -10.48
C VAL A 181 -12.84 -25.91 -11.45
N GLY A 182 -13.88 -25.52 -12.19
CA GLY A 182 -14.51 -26.39 -13.18
C GLY A 182 -14.29 -25.89 -14.62
N ASN A 183 -14.55 -26.77 -15.58
CA ASN A 183 -14.69 -26.44 -16.99
C ASN A 183 -16.18 -26.33 -17.34
N GLU A 184 -16.53 -25.42 -18.24
CA GLU A 184 -17.93 -25.29 -18.68
C GLU A 184 -18.10 -25.47 -20.19
N ASP A 185 -19.29 -25.86 -20.61
CA ASP A 185 -19.67 -25.88 -22.03
C ASP A 185 -20.00 -24.45 -22.53
N LYS A 186 -20.32 -24.33 -23.83
CA LYS A 186 -20.68 -23.05 -24.45
C LYS A 186 -21.94 -22.41 -23.87
N LYS A 187 -22.75 -23.17 -23.12
CA LYS A 187 -23.98 -22.70 -22.46
C LYS A 187 -23.76 -22.31 -21.00
N GLY A 188 -22.51 -22.34 -20.52
CA GLY A 188 -22.15 -22.00 -19.15
C GLY A 188 -22.47 -23.10 -18.13
N LYS A 189 -22.70 -24.34 -18.56
CA LYS A 189 -22.87 -25.48 -17.66
C LYS A 189 -21.52 -26.09 -17.32
N ILE A 190 -21.26 -26.31 -16.04
CA ILE A 190 -20.10 -27.06 -15.57
C ILE A 190 -20.22 -28.49 -16.07
N ILE A 191 -19.22 -28.95 -16.81
CA ILE A 191 -19.13 -30.31 -17.35
C ILE A 191 -18.13 -31.18 -16.59
N THR A 192 -17.14 -30.58 -15.95
CA THR A 192 -16.13 -31.30 -15.18
C THR A 192 -15.61 -30.44 -14.04
N ASP A 193 -15.57 -30.96 -12.83
CA ASP A 193 -14.85 -30.38 -11.71
C ASP A 193 -13.48 -31.05 -11.64
N PHE A 194 -12.44 -30.24 -11.67
CA PHE A 194 -11.07 -30.77 -11.81
C PHE A 194 -10.35 -30.96 -10.48
N GLY A 195 -10.87 -30.37 -9.41
CA GLY A 195 -10.10 -30.29 -8.15
C GLY A 195 -8.83 -29.48 -8.34
N ASN A 196 -7.71 -29.99 -7.85
CA ASN A 196 -6.43 -29.28 -7.85
C ASN A 196 -5.55 -29.54 -9.09
N THR A 197 -5.93 -30.50 -9.96
CA THR A 197 -5.18 -30.82 -11.17
C THR A 197 -6.10 -30.74 -12.38
N ILE A 198 -5.71 -29.93 -13.36
CA ILE A 198 -6.49 -29.62 -14.56
C ILE A 198 -5.65 -30.02 -15.79
N TYR A 199 -6.30 -30.54 -16.81
CA TYR A 199 -5.61 -30.92 -18.05
C TYR A 199 -5.93 -29.92 -19.16
N SER A 200 -4.88 -29.27 -19.70
CA SER A 200 -4.99 -28.23 -20.72
C SER A 200 -5.80 -28.70 -21.95
N TYR A 201 -5.55 -29.91 -22.43
CA TYR A 201 -6.11 -30.41 -23.68
C TYR A 201 -7.63 -30.46 -23.76
N ASN A 202 -8.33 -30.51 -22.61
CA ASN A 202 -9.79 -30.54 -22.56
C ASN A 202 -10.38 -29.29 -21.84
N THR A 203 -9.56 -28.36 -21.41
CA THR A 203 -10.01 -27.18 -20.68
C THR A 203 -10.19 -25.97 -21.59
N ARG A 204 -11.39 -25.39 -21.61
CA ARG A 204 -11.72 -24.14 -22.29
C ARG A 204 -11.76 -22.97 -21.32
N TYR A 205 -12.59 -23.08 -20.29
CA TYR A 205 -12.78 -22.03 -19.30
C TYR A 205 -12.40 -22.55 -17.91
N LEU A 206 -11.65 -21.74 -17.18
CA LEU A 206 -11.44 -21.93 -15.76
C LEU A 206 -12.56 -21.20 -15.02
N LYS A 207 -13.51 -21.94 -14.49
CA LYS A 207 -14.70 -21.41 -13.82
C LYS A 207 -14.65 -21.72 -12.34
N PRO A 208 -14.36 -20.71 -11.47
CA PRO A 208 -14.33 -20.97 -10.05
C PRO A 208 -15.74 -21.18 -9.48
N GLN A 209 -15.83 -22.07 -8.50
CA GLN A 209 -16.99 -22.27 -7.66
C GLN A 209 -16.58 -22.04 -6.21
N LEU A 210 -17.30 -21.17 -5.51
CA LEU A 210 -17.03 -20.88 -4.11
C LEU A 210 -18.12 -21.49 -3.23
N THR A 211 -17.73 -22.24 -2.22
CA THR A 211 -18.63 -22.60 -1.13
C THR A 211 -18.60 -21.47 -0.11
N ILE A 212 -19.73 -20.83 0.07
CA ILE A 212 -19.90 -19.63 0.89
C ILE A 212 -20.82 -19.93 2.05
N GLN A 213 -20.38 -19.58 3.24
CA GLN A 213 -21.19 -19.54 4.46
C GLN A 213 -21.51 -18.07 4.77
N SER A 214 -22.80 -17.75 4.85
CA SER A 214 -23.29 -16.41 5.18
C SER A 214 -24.39 -16.44 6.21
N GLU A 215 -24.41 -15.46 7.10
CA GLU A 215 -25.51 -15.29 8.08
C GLU A 215 -26.71 -14.58 7.48
N LYS A 216 -26.48 -13.77 6.44
CA LYS A 216 -27.52 -12.93 5.81
C LYS A 216 -27.54 -13.15 4.30
N SER A 217 -28.74 -13.03 3.73
CA SER A 217 -28.89 -12.96 2.27
C SER A 217 -28.55 -11.58 1.75
N GLY A 218 -27.95 -11.51 0.54
CA GLY A 218 -27.60 -10.25 -0.09
C GLY A 218 -27.04 -10.44 -1.50
N THR A 219 -26.97 -9.35 -2.25
CA THR A 219 -26.35 -9.31 -3.58
C THR A 219 -24.96 -8.73 -3.46
N TYR A 220 -23.95 -9.47 -3.91
CA TYR A 220 -22.55 -9.10 -3.79
C TYR A 220 -21.83 -9.25 -5.12
N THR A 221 -20.89 -8.35 -5.40
CA THR A 221 -19.97 -8.49 -6.53
C THR A 221 -18.63 -9.00 -6.01
N ILE A 222 -18.27 -10.20 -6.47
CA ILE A 222 -16.97 -10.81 -6.18
C ILE A 222 -16.04 -10.48 -7.35
N TYR A 223 -14.95 -9.81 -7.06
CA TYR A 223 -13.84 -9.57 -7.98
C TYR A 223 -12.77 -10.64 -7.79
N TYR A 224 -12.11 -11.07 -8.86
CA TYR A 224 -11.04 -12.04 -8.71
C TYR A 224 -9.91 -11.84 -9.71
N LYS A 225 -8.71 -12.19 -9.25
CA LYS A 225 -7.45 -12.13 -9.98
C LYS A 225 -7.04 -13.56 -10.30
N LEU A 226 -6.74 -13.84 -11.56
CA LEU A 226 -6.13 -15.10 -12.00
C LEU A 226 -4.68 -14.84 -12.37
N TYR A 227 -3.79 -15.43 -11.61
CA TYR A 227 -2.36 -15.40 -11.91
C TYR A 227 -1.93 -16.64 -12.68
N THR A 228 -1.17 -16.41 -13.74
CA THR A 228 -0.56 -17.43 -14.59
C THR A 228 0.71 -17.99 -13.93
N PRO A 229 1.30 -19.09 -14.43
CA PRO A 229 2.47 -19.72 -13.81
C PRO A 229 3.70 -18.83 -13.66
N ASN A 230 3.81 -17.76 -14.45
CA ASN A 230 4.89 -16.78 -14.32
C ASN A 230 4.54 -15.58 -13.41
N GLY A 231 3.45 -15.67 -12.63
CA GLY A 231 3.00 -14.62 -11.71
C GLY A 231 2.29 -13.43 -12.38
N THR A 232 2.05 -13.48 -13.70
CA THR A 232 1.37 -12.39 -14.41
C THR A 232 -0.15 -12.46 -14.17
N LEU A 233 -0.77 -11.32 -13.87
CA LEU A 233 -2.21 -11.18 -13.81
C LEU A 233 -2.82 -11.35 -15.20
N SER A 234 -3.76 -12.29 -15.34
CA SER A 234 -4.47 -12.53 -16.60
C SER A 234 -5.60 -11.52 -16.75
N THR A 235 -5.53 -10.64 -17.75
CA THR A 235 -6.53 -9.60 -18.03
C THR A 235 -6.93 -9.58 -19.49
N GLY A 236 -8.09 -9.05 -19.79
CA GLY A 236 -8.63 -8.84 -21.14
C GLY A 236 -9.25 -7.44 -21.27
N THR A 237 -9.79 -7.14 -22.43
CA THR A 237 -10.38 -5.80 -22.75
C THR A 237 -11.56 -5.43 -21.87
N SER A 238 -12.28 -6.41 -21.30
CA SER A 238 -13.42 -6.21 -20.39
C SER A 238 -13.09 -6.42 -18.92
N SER A 239 -11.81 -6.61 -18.59
CA SER A 239 -11.38 -6.80 -17.20
C SER A 239 -11.57 -5.52 -16.39
N PRO A 240 -12.16 -5.60 -15.17
CA PRO A 240 -12.15 -4.47 -14.25
C PRO A 240 -10.72 -4.07 -13.88
N SER A 241 -10.51 -2.79 -13.55
CA SER A 241 -9.18 -2.30 -13.16
C SER A 241 -8.60 -3.12 -12.00
N GLY A 242 -7.40 -3.68 -12.20
CA GLY A 242 -6.70 -4.47 -11.19
C GLY A 242 -7.21 -5.91 -10.99
N TYR A 243 -8.20 -6.39 -11.76
CA TYR A 243 -8.76 -7.73 -11.64
C TYR A 243 -8.83 -8.43 -13.00
N SER A 244 -8.92 -9.76 -12.99
CA SER A 244 -9.17 -10.53 -14.21
C SER A 244 -10.63 -10.42 -14.64
N THR A 245 -11.55 -10.57 -13.69
CA THR A 245 -13.00 -10.48 -13.94
C THR A 245 -13.77 -10.31 -12.62
N SER A 246 -15.10 -10.23 -12.70
CA SER A 246 -15.98 -10.17 -11.55
C SER A 246 -17.28 -10.96 -11.81
N SER A 247 -17.98 -11.29 -10.73
CA SER A 247 -19.30 -11.90 -10.77
C SER A 247 -20.21 -11.32 -9.71
N THR A 248 -21.40 -10.88 -10.11
CA THR A 248 -22.45 -10.50 -9.15
C THR A 248 -23.32 -11.71 -8.86
N ILE A 249 -23.45 -12.09 -7.58
CA ILE A 249 -24.18 -13.24 -7.11
C ILE A 249 -25.15 -12.87 -5.99
N ASN A 250 -26.27 -13.61 -5.92
CA ASN A 250 -27.23 -13.49 -4.83
C ASN A 250 -26.94 -14.57 -3.80
N ILE A 251 -26.30 -14.19 -2.69
CA ILE A 251 -25.97 -15.08 -1.59
C ILE A 251 -27.18 -15.24 -0.69
N LYS A 252 -27.46 -16.49 -0.28
CA LYS A 252 -28.50 -16.83 0.69
C LYS A 252 -27.85 -17.08 2.05
N ALA A 253 -28.61 -16.83 3.12
CA ALA A 253 -28.22 -17.26 4.47
C ALA A 253 -28.06 -18.79 4.52
N GLY A 254 -26.98 -19.26 5.13
CA GLY A 254 -26.57 -20.67 5.16
C GLY A 254 -25.31 -20.94 4.39
N THR A 255 -25.03 -22.19 4.05
CA THR A 255 -23.86 -22.63 3.30
C THR A 255 -24.27 -23.15 1.93
N TYR A 256 -23.81 -22.49 0.88
CA TYR A 256 -24.13 -22.83 -0.52
C TYR A 256 -22.91 -22.66 -1.42
N THR A 257 -22.93 -23.41 -2.53
CA THR A 257 -21.92 -23.29 -3.59
C THR A 257 -22.43 -22.40 -4.72
N TYR A 258 -21.61 -21.39 -5.07
CA TYR A 258 -21.90 -20.41 -6.11
C TYR A 258 -20.91 -20.52 -7.25
N LYS A 259 -21.40 -20.54 -8.46
CA LYS A 259 -20.60 -20.52 -9.69
C LYS A 259 -20.30 -19.08 -10.05
N LEU A 260 -19.04 -18.79 -10.31
CA LEU A 260 -18.61 -17.50 -10.77
C LEU A 260 -18.38 -17.50 -12.29
N SER A 261 -18.24 -16.34 -12.91
CA SER A 261 -17.90 -16.22 -14.32
C SER A 261 -16.55 -16.88 -14.61
N GLY A 262 -16.46 -17.62 -15.70
CA GLY A 262 -15.23 -18.28 -16.11
C GLY A 262 -14.29 -17.33 -16.85
N TRP A 263 -13.01 -17.68 -16.88
CA TRP A 263 -11.98 -17.07 -17.69
C TRP A 263 -11.39 -18.09 -18.66
N GLY A 264 -11.23 -17.75 -19.94
CA GLY A 264 -10.72 -18.68 -20.92
C GLY A 264 -11.08 -18.35 -22.37
N ALA A 265 -11.13 -19.38 -23.20
CA ALA A 265 -11.43 -19.29 -24.62
C ALA A 265 -12.38 -20.40 -25.07
N ASP A 266 -13.05 -20.20 -26.20
CA ASP A 266 -14.00 -21.16 -26.80
C ASP A 266 -13.31 -22.49 -27.24
N THR A 267 -12.00 -22.48 -27.45
CA THR A 267 -11.21 -23.63 -27.86
C THR A 267 -10.39 -24.19 -26.71
N ALA A 268 -10.46 -25.47 -26.45
CA ALA A 268 -9.63 -26.14 -25.45
C ALA A 268 -8.15 -26.20 -25.88
N GLY A 269 -7.25 -26.43 -24.92
CA GLY A 269 -5.82 -26.62 -25.18
C GLY A 269 -4.99 -25.33 -25.16
N ASN A 270 -5.58 -24.19 -24.86
CA ASN A 270 -4.87 -22.88 -24.86
C ASN A 270 -4.17 -22.55 -23.51
N TRP A 271 -4.38 -23.36 -22.48
CA TRP A 271 -3.78 -23.15 -21.18
C TRP A 271 -2.35 -23.67 -21.11
N LYS A 272 -1.43 -22.86 -20.63
CA LYS A 272 -0.04 -23.29 -20.40
C LYS A 272 0.02 -24.19 -19.16
N ALA A 273 0.87 -25.22 -19.20
CA ALA A 273 1.13 -26.04 -18.02
C ALA A 273 1.81 -25.22 -16.91
N GLY A 274 1.49 -25.51 -15.66
CA GLY A 274 2.07 -24.86 -14.49
C GLY A 274 1.07 -24.56 -13.40
N ASN A 275 1.53 -23.85 -12.36
CA ASN A 275 0.73 -23.49 -11.20
C ASN A 275 0.02 -22.15 -11.41
N TYR A 276 -1.27 -22.16 -11.17
CA TYR A 276 -2.16 -21.00 -11.25
C TYR A 276 -2.69 -20.67 -9.89
N LYS A 277 -3.07 -19.38 -9.68
CA LYS A 277 -3.68 -18.92 -8.44
C LYS A 277 -4.85 -18.00 -8.73
N TYR A 278 -6.01 -18.28 -8.13
CA TYR A 278 -7.10 -17.33 -7.98
C TYR A 278 -7.01 -16.62 -6.64
N GLU A 279 -7.22 -15.32 -6.62
CA GLU A 279 -7.48 -14.53 -5.42
C GLU A 279 -8.86 -13.87 -5.55
N PHE A 280 -9.64 -13.89 -4.47
CA PHE A 280 -11.02 -13.41 -4.47
C PHE A 280 -11.19 -12.22 -3.53
N TYR A 281 -12.01 -11.26 -3.93
CA TYR A 281 -12.24 -10.02 -3.19
C TYR A 281 -13.72 -9.63 -3.21
N CYS A 282 -14.24 -9.09 -2.10
CA CYS A 282 -15.55 -8.47 -2.01
C CYS A 282 -15.49 -7.23 -1.16
N ASN A 283 -16.06 -6.12 -1.62
CA ASN A 283 -15.99 -4.81 -0.94
C ASN A 283 -14.58 -4.35 -0.57
N GLY A 284 -13.58 -4.72 -1.39
CA GLY A 284 -12.17 -4.44 -1.14
C GLY A 284 -11.47 -5.39 -0.18
N ALA A 285 -12.21 -6.23 0.57
CA ALA A 285 -11.64 -7.23 1.46
C ALA A 285 -11.26 -8.51 0.70
N SER A 286 -10.14 -9.14 1.09
CA SER A 286 -9.73 -10.46 0.58
C SER A 286 -10.64 -11.54 1.13
N LEU A 287 -11.13 -12.41 0.26
CA LEU A 287 -11.90 -13.61 0.62
C LEU A 287 -11.02 -14.88 0.65
N GLY A 288 -9.72 -14.73 0.39
CA GLY A 288 -8.78 -15.83 0.29
C GLY A 288 -8.36 -16.16 -1.14
N TYR A 289 -7.59 -17.22 -1.29
CA TYR A 289 -7.06 -17.67 -2.58
C TYR A 289 -7.22 -19.18 -2.78
N TYR A 290 -7.05 -19.62 -4.02
CA TYR A 290 -7.07 -21.02 -4.40
C TYR A 290 -5.99 -21.29 -5.45
N GLU A 291 -5.13 -22.28 -5.18
CA GLU A 291 -4.05 -22.71 -6.07
C GLU A 291 -4.38 -24.04 -6.74
N PHE A 292 -4.04 -24.15 -8.01
CA PHE A 292 -4.24 -25.37 -8.81
C PHE A 292 -3.19 -25.49 -9.90
N THR A 293 -3.03 -26.70 -10.41
CA THR A 293 -2.03 -27.00 -11.44
C THR A 293 -2.71 -27.39 -12.75
N ILE A 294 -2.27 -26.79 -13.85
CA ILE A 294 -2.61 -27.23 -15.21
C ILE A 294 -1.48 -28.08 -15.76
N LYS A 295 -1.81 -29.27 -16.32
CA LYS A 295 -0.88 -30.21 -16.96
C LYS A 295 -1.14 -30.32 -18.44
#